data_86ae22118bab00924081831c586d97d1
#
_entry.id   86ae22118bab00924081831c586d97d1
#
_cell.length_a   1.000
_cell.length_b   1.000
_cell.length_c   1.000
_cell.angle_alpha   90.00
_cell.angle_beta   90.00
_cell.angle_gamma   90.00
#
_symmetry.space_group_name_H-M   'P 1'
#
loop_
_entity.id
_entity.type
_entity.pdbx_description
1 polymer ?
#
loop_
_entity_poly.entity_id
_entity_poly.type
_entity_poly.pdbx_seq_one_letter_code
_entity_poly.pdbx_strand_id
1 'polypeptide(L)'
;MQIRPPLSAAIALLLGAIAGAQAAATITVSQHGLVFNQSALTLNKGDRTVFTNEDGVIHNIHIFGPGDQEKDLGLQKPGATLSYTFSQPGAYMVRCNIHPSMRMSVTAR
;
A
#
# COMPACT_ATOMS: atom_id res chain seq x y z
N MET A 1 -36.26 -6.70 46.91
CA MET A 1 -35.46 -5.74 46.12
C MET A 1 -34.38 -6.47 45.37
N GLN A 2 -34.35 -6.34 44.12
CA GLN A 2 -33.37 -7.00 43.27
C GLN A 2 -32.33 -6.04 42.75
N ILE A 3 -31.11 -6.45 42.76
CA ILE A 3 -30.02 -5.68 42.18
C ILE A 3 -29.53 -6.41 40.97
N ARG A 4 -29.54 -5.73 39.89
CA ARG A 4 -29.12 -6.30 38.65
C ARG A 4 -27.60 -6.25 38.52
N PRO A 5 -26.98 -7.36 38.14
CA PRO A 5 -25.57 -7.29 37.84
C PRO A 5 -25.34 -6.46 36.56
N PRO A 6 -24.21 -5.81 36.50
CA PRO A 6 -23.89 -5.00 35.32
C PRO A 6 -23.53 -5.87 34.16
N LEU A 7 -24.43 -5.98 33.21
CA LEU A 7 -24.18 -6.73 31.98
C LEU A 7 -23.22 -5.98 31.06
N SER A 8 -23.11 -4.67 31.24
CA SER A 8 -22.28 -3.84 30.38
C SER A 8 -20.78 -4.20 30.46
N ALA A 9 -20.34 -4.81 31.55
CA ALA A 9 -18.95 -5.20 31.68
C ALA A 9 -18.53 -6.23 30.63
N ALA A 10 -19.41 -7.18 30.33
CA ALA A 10 -19.11 -8.19 29.33
C ALA A 10 -19.05 -7.57 27.92
N ILE A 11 -19.89 -6.58 27.66
CA ILE A 11 -19.89 -5.91 26.38
C ILE A 11 -18.59 -5.13 26.17
N ALA A 12 -18.09 -4.48 27.21
CA ALA A 12 -16.83 -3.75 27.13
C ALA A 12 -15.66 -4.65 26.78
N LEU A 13 -15.63 -5.88 27.30
CA LEU A 13 -14.57 -6.83 26.97
C LEU A 13 -14.61 -7.24 25.49
N LEU A 14 -15.79 -7.43 24.93
CA LEU A 14 -15.93 -7.77 23.54
C LEU A 14 -15.45 -6.64 22.62
N LEU A 15 -15.76 -5.39 22.96
CA LEU A 15 -15.28 -4.25 22.21
C LEU A 15 -13.76 -4.15 22.25
N GLY A 16 -13.15 -4.43 23.38
CA GLY A 16 -11.71 -4.44 23.50
C GLY A 16 -11.04 -5.49 22.61
N ALA A 17 -11.66 -6.66 22.46
CA ALA A 17 -11.12 -7.69 21.59
C ALA A 17 -11.14 -7.31 20.11
N ILE A 18 -12.09 -6.46 19.70
CA ILE A 18 -12.23 -6.02 18.30
C ILE A 18 -11.29 -4.85 18.00
N ALA A 19 -10.90 -4.09 19.00
CA ALA A 19 -10.16 -2.84 18.81
C ALA A 19 -8.81 -3.00 18.09
N GLY A 20 -8.23 -4.20 18.08
CA GLY A 20 -6.97 -4.46 17.38
C GLY A 20 -7.11 -4.76 15.89
N ALA A 21 -8.32 -4.98 15.41
CA ALA A 21 -8.53 -5.28 14.01
C ALA A 21 -8.47 -4.00 13.17
N GLN A 22 -7.68 -4.01 12.11
CA GLN A 22 -7.55 -2.89 11.20
C GLN A 22 -7.78 -3.34 9.77
N ALA A 23 -8.54 -2.56 9.02
CA ALA A 23 -8.70 -2.78 7.60
C ALA A 23 -7.45 -2.32 6.86
N ALA A 24 -7.16 -2.99 5.76
CA ALA A 24 -6.10 -2.58 4.86
C ALA A 24 -6.42 -1.22 4.24
N ALA A 25 -5.41 -0.38 4.09
CA ALA A 25 -5.55 0.91 3.44
C ALA A 25 -5.24 0.78 1.94
N THR A 26 -5.81 1.70 1.16
CA THR A 26 -5.47 1.88 -0.25
C THR A 26 -4.82 3.25 -0.41
N ILE A 27 -3.63 3.26 -0.97
CA ILE A 27 -2.82 4.47 -1.14
C ILE A 27 -2.62 4.70 -2.63
N THR A 28 -2.94 5.89 -3.09
CA THR A 28 -2.74 6.25 -4.50
C THR A 28 -1.38 6.93 -4.68
N VAL A 29 -0.61 6.42 -5.63
CA VAL A 29 0.68 6.99 -6.03
C VAL A 29 0.55 7.42 -7.49
N SER A 30 0.70 8.70 -7.75
CA SER A 30 0.59 9.24 -9.10
C SER A 30 1.96 9.41 -9.75
N GLN A 31 1.97 9.32 -11.07
CA GLN A 31 3.14 9.57 -11.90
C GLN A 31 2.84 10.75 -12.78
N HIS A 32 3.57 11.84 -12.61
CA HIS A 32 3.42 13.06 -13.38
C HIS A 32 4.77 13.76 -13.50
N GLY A 33 5.11 14.20 -14.70
CA GLY A 33 6.41 14.84 -14.94
C GLY A 33 7.57 13.86 -14.82
N LEU A 34 7.35 12.57 -15.12
CA LEU A 34 8.35 11.52 -15.05
C LEU A 34 8.89 11.31 -13.62
N VAL A 35 8.03 11.52 -12.64
CA VAL A 35 8.34 11.25 -11.23
C VAL A 35 7.12 10.63 -10.55
N PHE A 36 7.35 9.85 -9.50
CA PHE A 36 6.30 9.50 -8.56
C PHE A 36 6.03 10.68 -7.64
N ASN A 37 4.80 10.84 -7.20
CA ASN A 37 4.45 11.96 -6.31
C ASN A 37 5.07 11.85 -4.90
N GLN A 38 5.72 10.73 -4.61
CA GLN A 38 6.45 10.51 -3.36
C GLN A 38 7.75 9.77 -3.67
N SER A 39 8.83 10.13 -2.99
CA SER A 39 10.10 9.41 -3.11
C SER A 39 10.22 8.27 -2.09
N ALA A 40 9.44 8.33 -1.02
CA ALA A 40 9.40 7.32 0.02
C ALA A 40 8.00 7.19 0.58
N LEU A 41 7.58 5.96 0.86
CA LEU A 41 6.27 5.65 1.38
C LEU A 41 6.42 4.60 2.48
N THR A 42 5.76 4.84 3.61
CA THR A 42 5.64 3.83 4.67
C THR A 42 4.18 3.40 4.76
N LEU A 43 3.97 2.09 4.76
CA LEU A 43 2.64 1.51 4.87
C LEU A 43 2.68 0.28 5.75
N ASN A 44 1.52 -0.28 6.04
CA ASN A 44 1.42 -1.52 6.79
C ASN A 44 1.31 -2.71 5.82
N LYS A 45 1.84 -3.86 6.23
CA LYS A 45 1.66 -5.07 5.43
C LYS A 45 0.18 -5.29 5.15
N GLY A 46 -0.13 -5.70 3.94
CA GLY A 46 -1.51 -5.88 3.50
C GLY A 46 -2.13 -4.64 2.87
N ASP A 47 -1.50 -3.48 3.03
CA ASP A 47 -1.96 -2.28 2.34
C ASP A 47 -1.71 -2.38 0.85
N ARG A 48 -2.56 -1.71 0.09
CA ARG A 48 -2.53 -1.72 -1.36
C ARG A 48 -2.17 -0.34 -1.90
N THR A 49 -1.29 -0.30 -2.88
CA THR A 49 -1.05 0.91 -3.66
C THR A 49 -1.73 0.81 -5.02
N VAL A 50 -2.24 1.94 -5.47
CA VAL A 50 -2.77 2.12 -6.82
C VAL A 50 -1.88 3.15 -7.50
N PHE A 51 -1.20 2.73 -8.55
CA PHE A 51 -0.33 3.60 -9.34
C PHE A 51 -1.13 4.14 -10.51
N THR A 52 -1.15 5.48 -10.65
CA THR A 52 -1.85 6.15 -11.75
C THR A 52 -0.84 6.80 -12.68
N ASN A 53 -1.00 6.61 -13.99
CA ASN A 53 -0.17 7.30 -14.98
C ASN A 53 -0.87 8.57 -15.43
N GLU A 54 -0.40 9.70 -14.95
CA GLU A 54 -0.92 11.02 -15.31
C GLU A 54 -0.03 11.75 -16.32
N ASP A 55 0.92 11.03 -16.91
CA ASP A 55 1.75 11.55 -17.99
C ASP A 55 1.19 11.17 -19.36
N GLY A 56 1.65 11.86 -20.38
CA GLY A 56 1.30 11.55 -21.77
C GLY A 56 2.14 10.46 -22.41
N VAL A 57 2.98 9.76 -21.64
CA VAL A 57 3.87 8.70 -22.12
C VAL A 57 3.61 7.43 -21.33
N ILE A 58 4.06 6.31 -21.91
CA ILE A 58 3.93 5.00 -21.27
C ILE A 58 4.94 4.91 -20.14
N HIS A 59 4.49 4.39 -19.00
CA HIS A 59 5.31 4.00 -17.88
C HIS A 59 5.28 2.49 -17.69
N ASN A 60 6.03 2.04 -16.69
CA ASN A 60 6.04 0.65 -16.24
C ASN A 60 6.18 0.68 -14.72
N ILE A 61 5.60 -0.29 -14.06
CA ILE A 61 5.76 -0.44 -12.61
C ILE A 61 6.48 -1.77 -12.36
N HIS A 62 7.68 -1.68 -11.80
CA HIS A 62 8.50 -2.82 -11.48
C HIS A 62 8.89 -2.74 -10.00
N ILE A 63 8.55 -3.77 -9.24
CA ILE A 63 8.68 -3.78 -7.79
C ILE A 63 9.74 -4.80 -7.41
N PHE A 64 10.69 -4.37 -6.59
CA PHE A 64 11.73 -5.21 -6.00
C PHE A 64 11.48 -5.26 -4.50
N GLY A 65 11.37 -6.44 -3.96
CA GLY A 65 11.00 -6.65 -2.56
C GLY A 65 12.12 -7.23 -1.72
N PRO A 66 11.80 -7.58 -0.47
CA PRO A 66 12.77 -8.22 0.42
C PRO A 66 13.29 -9.53 -0.17
N GLY A 67 14.57 -9.81 0.07
CA GLY A 67 15.21 -10.97 -0.53
C GLY A 67 15.27 -10.83 -2.04
N ASP A 68 14.92 -11.89 -2.73
CA ASP A 68 14.95 -11.91 -4.19
C ASP A 68 13.58 -11.70 -4.81
N GLN A 69 12.64 -11.11 -4.08
CA GLN A 69 11.30 -10.86 -4.61
C GLN A 69 11.32 -9.77 -5.67
N GLU A 70 10.59 -10.02 -6.73
CA GLU A 70 10.51 -9.12 -7.86
C GLU A 70 9.16 -9.32 -8.55
N LYS A 71 8.51 -8.21 -8.91
CA LYS A 71 7.26 -8.25 -9.63
C LYS A 71 7.18 -7.11 -10.63
N ASP A 72 7.16 -7.45 -11.90
CA ASP A 72 6.91 -6.50 -12.97
C ASP A 72 5.40 -6.49 -13.26
N LEU A 73 4.75 -5.37 -13.00
CA LEU A 73 3.32 -5.22 -13.27
C LEU A 73 3.02 -4.90 -14.73
N GLY A 74 4.05 -4.67 -15.53
CA GLY A 74 3.91 -4.43 -16.95
C GLY A 74 3.84 -2.96 -17.33
N LEU A 75 3.49 -2.74 -18.59
CA LEU A 75 3.38 -1.41 -19.15
C LEU A 75 2.10 -0.73 -18.68
N GLN A 76 2.19 0.58 -18.54
CA GLN A 76 1.08 1.41 -18.07
C GLN A 76 0.89 2.57 -19.04
N LYS A 77 -0.14 2.49 -19.85
CA LYS A 77 -0.50 3.56 -20.78
C LYS A 77 -0.97 4.81 -20.04
N PRO A 78 -0.92 5.98 -20.69
CA PRO A 78 -1.51 7.18 -20.10
C PRO A 78 -2.94 6.95 -19.63
N GLY A 79 -3.24 7.37 -18.39
CA GLY A 79 -4.54 7.20 -17.76
C GLY A 79 -4.80 5.82 -17.15
N ALA A 80 -3.93 4.85 -17.38
CA ALA A 80 -4.11 3.51 -16.81
C ALA A 80 -3.70 3.46 -15.34
N THR A 81 -4.27 2.50 -14.63
CA THR A 81 -3.92 2.23 -13.24
C THR A 81 -3.41 0.79 -13.10
N LEU A 82 -2.43 0.61 -12.23
CA LEU A 82 -1.94 -0.69 -11.80
C LEU A 82 -1.93 -0.71 -10.29
N SER A 83 -2.16 -1.87 -9.68
CA SER A 83 -2.16 -1.95 -8.23
C SER A 83 -1.30 -3.10 -7.72
N TYR A 84 -0.81 -2.94 -6.48
CA TYR A 84 0.00 -3.95 -5.84
C TYR A 84 -0.27 -3.95 -4.33
N THR A 85 -0.39 -5.14 -3.75
CA THR A 85 -0.55 -5.33 -2.32
C THR A 85 0.79 -5.77 -1.73
N PHE A 86 1.28 -4.99 -0.74
CA PHE A 86 2.52 -5.29 -0.04
C PHE A 86 2.22 -6.23 1.11
N SER A 87 2.24 -7.53 0.86
CA SER A 87 1.82 -8.54 1.83
C SER A 87 2.91 -8.96 2.82
N GLN A 88 4.17 -8.64 2.53
CA GLN A 88 5.29 -8.96 3.42
C GLN A 88 5.91 -7.69 3.99
N PRO A 89 6.28 -7.69 5.29
CA PRO A 89 7.05 -6.59 5.84
C PRO A 89 8.44 -6.51 5.21
N GLY A 90 8.96 -5.31 5.11
CA GLY A 90 10.31 -5.11 4.63
C GLY A 90 10.46 -3.90 3.73
N ALA A 91 11.63 -3.79 3.11
CA ALA A 91 11.98 -2.69 2.23
C ALA A 91 11.79 -3.10 0.77
N TYR A 92 11.14 -2.23 0.03
CA TYR A 92 10.86 -2.41 -1.39
C TYR A 92 11.37 -1.22 -2.18
N MET A 93 11.66 -1.45 -3.45
CA MET A 93 11.94 -0.40 -4.42
C MET A 93 10.95 -0.52 -5.57
N VAL A 94 10.32 0.59 -5.94
CA VAL A 94 9.42 0.68 -7.10
C VAL A 94 10.11 1.52 -8.15
N ARG A 95 10.18 1.03 -9.37
CA ARG A 95 10.85 1.70 -10.49
C ARG A 95 10.01 1.63 -11.75
N CYS A 96 10.29 2.57 -12.65
CA CYS A 96 9.89 2.47 -14.05
C CYS A 96 11.11 2.05 -14.87
N ASN A 97 11.04 0.93 -15.59
CA ASN A 97 12.16 0.45 -16.38
C ASN A 97 12.43 1.32 -17.62
N ILE A 98 11.43 2.06 -18.07
CA ILE A 98 11.54 2.94 -19.24
C ILE A 98 12.24 4.24 -18.88
N HIS A 99 12.00 4.74 -17.66
CA HIS A 99 12.57 5.99 -17.16
C HIS A 99 13.29 5.69 -15.84
N PRO A 100 14.57 5.29 -15.88
CA PRO A 100 15.28 4.79 -14.70
C PRO A 100 15.41 5.75 -13.53
N SER A 101 15.24 7.06 -13.77
CA SER A 101 15.21 8.06 -12.70
C SER A 101 13.94 8.00 -11.87
N MET A 102 12.88 7.37 -12.37
CA MET A 102 11.62 7.21 -11.64
C MET A 102 11.77 6.04 -10.68
N ARG A 103 11.93 6.36 -9.41
CA ARG A 103 11.99 5.34 -8.36
C ARG A 103 11.46 5.87 -7.04
N MET A 104 10.93 4.96 -6.25
CA MET A 104 10.37 5.25 -4.95
C MET A 104 10.69 4.10 -4.01
N SER A 105 11.10 4.41 -2.79
CA SER A 105 11.26 3.39 -1.76
C SER A 105 9.95 3.19 -1.01
N VAL A 106 9.65 1.95 -0.65
CA VAL A 106 8.47 1.61 0.16
C VAL A 106 8.93 0.77 1.33
N THR A 107 8.46 1.12 2.51
CA THR A 107 8.67 0.32 3.72
C THR A 107 7.32 -0.20 4.18
N ALA A 108 7.16 -1.52 4.23
CA ALA A 108 5.99 -2.16 4.79
C ALA A 108 6.31 -2.63 6.22
N ARG A 109 5.45 -2.32 7.15
CA ARG A 109 5.60 -2.73 8.55
C ARG A 109 4.77 -3.95 8.90
#